data_7171152aecbe233527e128bfe8891cc4
#
_entry.id   7171152aecbe233527e128bfe8891cc4
#
_cell.length_a   1.000
_cell.length_b   1.000
_cell.length_c   1.000
_cell.angle_alpha   90.00
_cell.angle_beta   90.00
_cell.angle_gamma   90.00
#
_symmetry.space_group_name_H-M   'P 1'
#
loop_
_entity.id
_entity.type
_entity.pdbx_description
1 polymer ?
#
loop_
_entity_poly.entity_id
_entity_poly.type
_entity_poly.pdbx_seq_one_letter_code
_entity_poly.pdbx_strand_id
1 'polypeptide(L)'
;ESIESLQIRSNAWTKQKDDDVKSFQEAIAELEKVDSEIEIAKHKKLQKHAEMQTALRSLQKERAYHEDSLTKAESTVTKTEADLEYTKQQKCPTCEQSLHDDKHELLVGKLKTQLTESTEYVTKLQGDLAEIQKGIDEVGDLGQVPDTYYDTIDEAYNHKGSLQDLIRQLEQTEKKEDTYAEQI
;
A
#
# COMPACT_ATOMS: atom_id res chain seq x y z
N GLU A 1 65.85 18.09 -14.00
CA GLU A 1 65.79 16.73 -13.39
C GLU A 1 66.48 15.72 -14.31
N SER A 2 67.11 14.70 -13.75
CA SER A 2 67.73 13.68 -14.60
C SER A 2 66.62 12.74 -15.16
N ILE A 3 66.82 12.22 -16.37
CA ILE A 3 65.94 11.24 -17.02
C ILE A 3 65.67 10.08 -16.10
N GLU A 4 66.69 9.63 -15.38
CA GLU A 4 66.62 8.49 -14.45
C GLU A 4 65.65 8.76 -13.25
N SER A 5 65.63 9.99 -12.74
CA SER A 5 64.69 10.36 -11.69
C SER A 5 63.23 10.49 -12.17
N LEU A 6 63.01 10.93 -13.41
CA LEU A 6 61.71 10.97 -14.05
C LEU A 6 61.16 9.56 -14.32
N GLN A 7 62.05 8.64 -14.74
CA GLN A 7 61.70 7.24 -14.97
C GLN A 7 61.27 6.51 -13.70
N ILE A 8 61.96 6.77 -12.58
CA ILE A 8 61.56 6.22 -11.26
C ILE A 8 60.17 6.73 -10.86
N ARG A 9 59.90 8.03 -11.06
CA ARG A 9 58.58 8.61 -10.75
C ARG A 9 57.47 8.11 -11.63
N SER A 10 57.71 7.98 -12.94
CA SER A 10 56.79 7.40 -13.90
C SER A 10 56.42 5.95 -13.53
N ASN A 11 57.44 5.13 -13.20
CA ASN A 11 57.20 3.75 -12.76
C ASN A 11 56.39 3.67 -11.45
N ALA A 12 56.70 4.56 -10.48
CA ALA A 12 55.94 4.62 -9.23
C ALA A 12 54.49 5.08 -9.45
N TRP A 13 54.28 6.07 -10.33
CA TRP A 13 52.96 6.54 -10.70
C TRP A 13 52.14 5.44 -11.39
N THR A 14 52.72 4.73 -12.36
CA THR A 14 52.05 3.63 -13.06
C THR A 14 51.63 2.54 -12.06
N LYS A 15 52.57 2.12 -11.19
CA LYS A 15 52.23 1.13 -10.15
C LYS A 15 51.10 1.59 -9.24
N GLN A 16 51.11 2.84 -8.77
CA GLN A 16 50.03 3.38 -7.93
C GLN A 16 48.72 3.39 -8.66
N LYS A 17 48.70 3.82 -9.93
CA LYS A 17 47.51 3.81 -10.78
C LYS A 17 46.92 2.40 -10.93
N ASP A 18 47.80 1.40 -11.21
CA ASP A 18 47.38 0.01 -11.37
C ASP A 18 46.82 -0.56 -10.06
N ASP A 19 47.43 -0.26 -8.92
CA ASP A 19 46.96 -0.66 -7.59
C ASP A 19 45.58 0.00 -7.27
N ASP A 20 45.41 1.28 -7.58
CA ASP A 20 44.12 2.02 -7.39
C ASP A 20 43.02 1.42 -8.30
N VAL A 21 43.31 1.18 -9.60
CA VAL A 21 42.38 0.55 -10.54
C VAL A 21 41.92 -0.81 -10.05
N LYS A 22 42.88 -1.63 -9.61
CA LYS A 22 42.57 -2.96 -9.08
C LYS A 22 41.69 -2.90 -7.83
N SER A 23 42.01 -1.98 -6.92
CA SER A 23 41.20 -1.76 -5.69
C SER A 23 39.77 -1.37 -6.00
N PHE A 24 39.55 -0.45 -6.97
CA PHE A 24 38.21 -0.07 -7.41
C PHE A 24 37.46 -1.24 -8.08
N GLN A 25 38.13 -2.00 -8.93
CA GLN A 25 37.53 -3.17 -9.58
C GLN A 25 37.10 -4.23 -8.57
N GLU A 26 37.92 -4.51 -7.55
CA GLU A 26 37.59 -5.46 -6.48
C GLU A 26 36.36 -4.94 -5.65
N ALA A 27 36.32 -3.64 -5.31
CA ALA A 27 35.21 -3.05 -4.59
C ALA A 27 33.91 -3.06 -5.41
N ILE A 28 33.99 -2.77 -6.69
CA ILE A 28 32.84 -2.85 -7.63
C ILE A 28 32.32 -4.28 -7.69
N ALA A 29 33.21 -5.29 -7.86
CA ALA A 29 32.82 -6.69 -7.94
C ALA A 29 32.14 -7.19 -6.66
N GLU A 30 32.51 -6.68 -5.49
CA GLU A 30 31.82 -6.98 -4.23
C GLU A 30 30.42 -6.39 -4.19
N LEU A 31 30.24 -5.12 -4.62
CA LEU A 31 28.92 -4.49 -4.66
C LEU A 31 28.01 -5.11 -5.73
N GLU A 32 28.54 -5.54 -6.87
CA GLU A 32 27.77 -6.18 -7.95
C GLU A 32 27.16 -7.54 -7.58
N LYS A 33 27.54 -8.12 -6.44
CA LYS A 33 26.92 -9.35 -5.91
C LYS A 33 25.46 -9.16 -5.55
N VAL A 34 25.04 -7.93 -5.24
CA VAL A 34 23.64 -7.57 -4.97
C VAL A 34 23.16 -6.61 -6.04
N ASP A 35 22.13 -7.01 -6.77
CA ASP A 35 21.49 -6.13 -7.76
C ASP A 35 20.61 -5.09 -7.07
N SER A 36 21.13 -3.87 -6.95
CA SER A 36 20.45 -2.76 -6.29
C SER A 36 19.15 -2.35 -6.98
N GLU A 37 19.04 -2.51 -8.32
CA GLU A 37 17.81 -2.18 -9.05
C GLU A 37 16.70 -3.18 -8.73
N ILE A 38 17.02 -4.47 -8.66
CA ILE A 38 16.10 -5.52 -8.25
C ILE A 38 15.67 -5.28 -6.79
N GLU A 39 16.59 -4.94 -5.91
CA GLU A 39 16.28 -4.65 -4.50
C GLU A 39 15.35 -3.45 -4.35
N ILE A 40 15.62 -2.36 -5.04
CA ILE A 40 14.72 -1.18 -5.06
C ILE A 40 13.34 -1.57 -5.58
N ALA A 41 13.25 -2.36 -6.63
CA ALA A 41 11.98 -2.83 -7.18
C ALA A 41 11.20 -3.71 -6.18
N LYS A 42 11.90 -4.58 -5.44
CA LYS A 42 11.31 -5.40 -4.37
C LYS A 42 10.75 -4.53 -3.24
N HIS A 43 11.49 -3.54 -2.77
CA HIS A 43 11.03 -2.60 -1.74
C HIS A 43 9.80 -1.78 -2.17
N LYS A 44 9.75 -1.35 -3.44
CA LYS A 44 8.56 -0.68 -4.00
C LYS A 44 7.35 -1.61 -4.02
N LYS A 45 7.53 -2.88 -4.35
CA LYS A 45 6.45 -3.90 -4.26
C LYS A 45 6.01 -4.12 -2.82
N LEU A 46 6.94 -4.17 -1.87
CA LEU A 46 6.66 -4.31 -0.44
C LEU A 46 5.81 -3.14 0.07
N GLN A 47 6.17 -1.91 -0.29
CA GLN A 47 5.41 -0.72 0.05
C GLN A 47 3.99 -0.78 -0.52
N LYS A 48 3.85 -1.08 -1.80
CA LYS A 48 2.55 -1.24 -2.45
C LYS A 48 1.70 -2.32 -1.79
N HIS A 49 2.31 -3.47 -1.44
CA HIS A 49 1.62 -4.54 -0.73
C HIS A 49 1.08 -4.06 0.64
N ALA A 50 1.88 -3.30 1.41
CA ALA A 50 1.47 -2.75 2.69
C ALA A 50 0.31 -1.74 2.55
N GLU A 51 0.35 -0.89 1.51
CA GLU A 51 -0.73 0.06 1.19
C GLU A 51 -2.03 -0.69 0.85
N MET A 52 -1.96 -1.69 -0.02
CA MET A 52 -3.11 -2.53 -0.40
C MET A 52 -3.67 -3.29 0.81
N GLN A 53 -2.81 -3.84 1.68
CA GLN A 53 -3.23 -4.52 2.90
C GLN A 53 -3.96 -3.57 3.85
N THR A 54 -3.50 -2.33 3.97
CA THR A 54 -4.14 -1.31 4.80
C THR A 54 -5.51 -0.92 4.24
N ALA A 55 -5.61 -0.72 2.93
CA ALA A 55 -6.87 -0.43 2.25
C ALA A 55 -7.88 -1.58 2.42
N LEU A 56 -7.44 -2.82 2.22
CA LEU A 56 -8.28 -4.01 2.40
C LEU A 56 -8.82 -4.12 3.83
N ARG A 57 -7.96 -3.92 4.84
CA ARG A 57 -8.39 -3.93 6.25
C ARG A 57 -9.43 -2.85 6.57
N SER A 58 -9.27 -1.66 5.98
CA SER A 58 -10.24 -0.56 6.14
C SER A 58 -11.59 -0.93 5.55
N LEU A 59 -11.62 -1.44 4.31
CA LEU A 59 -12.85 -1.87 3.63
C LEU A 59 -13.53 -3.03 4.36
N GLN A 60 -12.77 -3.99 4.89
CA GLN A 60 -13.33 -5.10 5.67
C GLN A 60 -13.98 -4.62 6.97
N LYS A 61 -13.41 -3.64 7.66
CA LYS A 61 -14.02 -3.03 8.86
C LYS A 61 -15.31 -2.29 8.52
N GLU A 62 -15.29 -1.51 7.45
CA GLU A 62 -16.45 -0.78 6.97
C GLU A 62 -17.58 -1.73 6.58
N ARG A 63 -17.25 -2.80 5.86
CA ARG A 63 -18.19 -3.88 5.52
C ARG A 63 -18.85 -4.47 6.75
N ALA A 64 -18.05 -4.87 7.76
CA ALA A 64 -18.58 -5.45 9.00
C ALA A 64 -19.54 -4.50 9.73
N TYR A 65 -19.22 -3.20 9.75
CA TYR A 65 -20.09 -2.17 10.32
C TYR A 65 -21.43 -2.06 9.57
N HIS A 66 -21.39 -2.03 8.24
CA HIS A 66 -22.60 -1.95 7.42
C HIS A 66 -23.45 -3.24 7.49
N GLU A 67 -22.82 -4.43 7.57
CA GLU A 67 -23.52 -5.70 7.78
C GLU A 67 -24.28 -5.73 9.11
N ASP A 68 -23.68 -5.26 10.21
CA ASP A 68 -24.37 -5.14 11.51
C ASP A 68 -25.52 -4.13 11.45
N SER A 69 -25.29 -2.99 10.78
CA SER A 69 -26.32 -1.97 10.57
C SER A 69 -27.49 -2.48 9.72
N LEU A 70 -27.20 -3.26 8.69
CA LEU A 70 -28.21 -3.89 7.84
C LEU A 70 -29.08 -4.86 8.63
N THR A 71 -28.45 -5.74 9.41
CA THR A 71 -29.18 -6.70 10.28
C THR A 71 -30.13 -5.98 11.24
N LYS A 72 -29.69 -4.89 11.84
CA LYS A 72 -30.55 -4.06 12.73
C LYS A 72 -31.67 -3.39 11.97
N ALA A 73 -31.41 -2.84 10.79
CA ALA A 73 -32.41 -2.19 9.95
C ALA A 73 -33.48 -3.19 9.46
N GLU A 74 -33.07 -4.38 9.01
CA GLU A 74 -34.00 -5.45 8.60
C GLU A 74 -34.88 -5.92 9.78
N SER A 75 -34.31 -6.04 10.97
CA SER A 75 -35.08 -6.33 12.19
C SER A 75 -36.12 -5.24 12.49
N THR A 76 -35.77 -3.98 12.26
CA THR A 76 -36.69 -2.86 12.43
C THR A 76 -37.83 -2.90 11.41
N VAL A 77 -37.53 -3.22 10.13
CA VAL A 77 -38.55 -3.40 9.09
C VAL A 77 -39.52 -4.50 9.50
N THR A 78 -39.02 -5.69 9.84
CA THR A 78 -39.86 -6.83 10.28
C THR A 78 -40.78 -6.49 11.44
N LYS A 79 -40.21 -5.81 12.46
CA LYS A 79 -41.01 -5.37 13.61
C LYS A 79 -42.10 -4.36 13.21
N THR A 80 -41.77 -3.38 12.41
CA THR A 80 -42.70 -2.34 11.96
C THR A 80 -43.80 -2.95 11.08
N GLU A 81 -43.50 -3.93 10.25
CA GLU A 81 -44.50 -4.69 9.48
C GLU A 81 -45.47 -5.44 10.38
N ALA A 82 -44.97 -6.14 11.42
CA ALA A 82 -45.80 -6.83 12.39
C ALA A 82 -46.70 -5.85 13.15
N ASP A 83 -46.15 -4.72 13.63
CA ASP A 83 -46.93 -3.70 14.35
C ASP A 83 -47.99 -3.07 13.44
N LEU A 84 -47.71 -2.86 12.16
CA LEU A 84 -48.68 -2.36 11.19
C LEU A 84 -49.80 -3.36 10.96
N GLU A 85 -49.50 -4.66 10.85
CA GLU A 85 -50.50 -5.70 10.68
C GLU A 85 -51.43 -5.83 11.89
N TYR A 86 -50.88 -5.77 13.13
CA TYR A 86 -51.68 -5.71 14.37
C TYR A 86 -52.58 -4.47 14.38
N THR A 87 -52.06 -3.32 13.99
CA THR A 87 -52.81 -2.08 13.98
C THR A 87 -53.94 -2.08 12.96
N LYS A 88 -53.71 -2.69 11.77
CA LYS A 88 -54.77 -2.88 10.76
C LYS A 88 -55.96 -3.71 11.29
N GLN A 89 -55.70 -4.61 12.23
CA GLN A 89 -56.73 -5.39 12.92
C GLN A 89 -57.43 -4.59 14.01
N GLN A 90 -57.22 -3.25 14.09
CA GLN A 90 -57.75 -2.33 15.12
C GLN A 90 -57.26 -2.69 16.53
N LYS A 91 -56.10 -3.25 16.67
CA LYS A 91 -55.44 -3.58 17.94
C LYS A 91 -54.19 -2.74 18.17
N CYS A 92 -53.93 -2.38 19.41
CA CYS A 92 -52.65 -1.76 19.78
C CYS A 92 -51.54 -2.82 19.76
N PRO A 93 -50.39 -2.58 19.06
CA PRO A 93 -49.28 -3.53 18.99
C PRO A 93 -48.60 -3.75 20.35
N THR A 94 -48.80 -2.86 21.33
CA THR A 94 -48.13 -2.93 22.63
C THR A 94 -49.01 -3.58 23.71
N CYS A 95 -50.33 -3.30 23.72
CA CYS A 95 -51.22 -3.74 24.80
C CYS A 95 -52.45 -4.52 24.29
N GLU A 96 -52.56 -4.78 23.02
CA GLU A 96 -53.62 -5.53 22.32
C GLU A 96 -55.04 -5.00 22.50
N GLN A 97 -55.20 -3.79 23.10
CA GLN A 97 -56.48 -3.14 23.24
C GLN A 97 -57.05 -2.69 21.89
N SER A 98 -58.34 -2.69 21.74
CA SER A 98 -59.02 -2.17 20.55
C SER A 98 -58.80 -0.66 20.39
N LEU A 99 -58.36 -0.28 19.16
CA LEU A 99 -58.18 1.09 18.76
C LEU A 99 -59.42 1.57 17.98
N HIS A 100 -59.93 2.73 18.30
CA HIS A 100 -61.11 3.30 17.64
C HIS A 100 -60.78 4.66 17.01
N ASP A 101 -61.25 4.89 15.79
CA ASP A 101 -61.34 6.16 15.08
C ASP A 101 -59.98 6.83 14.74
N ASP A 102 -59.90 8.17 14.95
CA ASP A 102 -58.78 9.02 14.49
C ASP A 102 -57.41 8.60 15.01
N LYS A 103 -57.34 8.00 16.21
CA LYS A 103 -56.09 7.50 16.78
C LYS A 103 -55.55 6.30 16.03
N HIS A 104 -56.43 5.44 15.54
CA HIS A 104 -56.04 4.27 14.71
C HIS A 104 -55.44 4.73 13.38
N GLU A 105 -56.12 5.63 12.66
CA GLU A 105 -55.64 6.18 11.40
C GLU A 105 -54.29 6.89 11.54
N LEU A 106 -54.13 7.70 12.60
CA LEU A 106 -52.89 8.38 12.92
C LEU A 106 -51.76 7.38 13.16
N LEU A 107 -51.99 6.28 13.91
CA LEU A 107 -51.02 5.26 14.19
C LEU A 107 -50.65 4.48 12.93
N VAL A 108 -51.61 4.09 12.11
CA VAL A 108 -51.37 3.45 10.82
C VAL A 108 -50.53 4.34 9.90
N GLY A 109 -50.81 5.62 9.83
CA GLY A 109 -50.06 6.62 9.08
C GLY A 109 -48.60 6.71 9.54
N LYS A 110 -48.36 6.79 10.85
CA LYS A 110 -46.98 6.78 11.41
C LYS A 110 -46.20 5.51 11.10
N LEU A 111 -46.85 4.35 11.29
CA LEU A 111 -46.18 3.05 11.02
C LEU A 111 -45.86 2.88 9.53
N LYS A 112 -46.75 3.34 8.62
CA LYS A 112 -46.45 3.33 7.18
C LYS A 112 -45.24 4.21 6.83
N THR A 113 -45.19 5.42 7.37
CA THR A 113 -44.04 6.33 7.17
C THR A 113 -42.75 5.69 7.70
N GLN A 114 -42.78 5.16 8.91
CA GLN A 114 -41.63 4.48 9.52
C GLN A 114 -41.18 3.25 8.72
N LEU A 115 -42.11 2.48 8.18
CA LEU A 115 -41.81 1.33 7.32
C LEU A 115 -41.12 1.77 6.03
N THR A 116 -41.63 2.81 5.37
CA THR A 116 -41.05 3.38 4.17
C THR A 116 -39.60 3.84 4.44
N GLU A 117 -39.39 4.66 5.49
CA GLU A 117 -38.07 5.16 5.87
C GLU A 117 -37.08 4.03 6.19
N SER A 118 -37.54 3.00 6.94
CA SER A 118 -36.73 1.84 7.29
C SER A 118 -36.36 1.01 6.07
N THR A 119 -37.28 0.83 5.12
CA THR A 119 -37.06 0.08 3.87
C THR A 119 -36.09 0.83 2.96
N GLU A 120 -36.21 2.14 2.83
CA GLU A 120 -35.26 2.98 2.10
C GLU A 120 -33.86 2.91 2.71
N TYR A 121 -33.76 2.90 4.04
CA TYR A 121 -32.49 2.76 4.74
C TYR A 121 -31.84 1.39 4.50
N VAL A 122 -32.62 0.28 4.51
CA VAL A 122 -32.14 -1.05 4.14
C VAL A 122 -31.59 -1.06 2.71
N THR A 123 -32.33 -0.48 1.76
CA THR A 123 -31.91 -0.39 0.36
C THR A 123 -30.59 0.38 0.21
N LYS A 124 -30.45 1.49 0.94
CA LYS A 124 -29.21 2.26 0.98
C LYS A 124 -28.04 1.44 1.49
N LEU A 125 -28.19 0.74 2.63
CA LEU A 125 -27.14 -0.09 3.21
C LEU A 125 -26.73 -1.24 2.29
N GLN A 126 -27.67 -1.83 1.56
CA GLN A 126 -27.38 -2.85 0.56
C GLN A 126 -26.55 -2.28 -0.61
N GLY A 127 -26.87 -1.06 -1.05
CA GLY A 127 -26.08 -0.35 -2.05
C GLY A 127 -24.66 -0.05 -1.56
N ASP A 128 -24.51 0.48 -0.35
CA ASP A 128 -23.23 0.77 0.27
C ASP A 128 -22.36 -0.51 0.40
N LEU A 129 -22.96 -1.63 0.83
CA LEU A 129 -22.29 -2.93 0.90
C LEU A 129 -21.82 -3.44 -0.47
N ALA A 130 -22.60 -3.23 -1.53
CA ALA A 130 -22.21 -3.61 -2.88
C ALA A 130 -21.01 -2.79 -3.37
N GLU A 131 -20.96 -1.49 -3.07
CA GLU A 131 -19.81 -0.64 -3.39
C GLU A 131 -18.58 -1.01 -2.59
N ILE A 132 -18.70 -1.30 -1.30
CA ILE A 132 -17.61 -1.77 -0.46
C ILE A 132 -17.06 -3.09 -1.00
N GLN A 133 -17.93 -4.03 -1.36
CA GLN A 133 -17.51 -5.30 -1.95
C GLN A 133 -16.75 -5.11 -3.26
N LYS A 134 -17.22 -4.21 -4.11
CA LYS A 134 -16.52 -3.83 -5.34
C LYS A 134 -15.12 -3.27 -5.03
N GLY A 135 -15.01 -2.40 -4.04
CA GLY A 135 -13.71 -1.88 -3.59
C GLY A 135 -12.77 -2.98 -3.09
N ILE A 136 -13.27 -3.98 -2.36
CA ILE A 136 -12.50 -5.15 -1.93
C ILE A 136 -12.00 -5.96 -3.13
N ASP A 137 -12.87 -6.19 -4.11
CA ASP A 137 -12.55 -6.94 -5.32
C ASP A 137 -11.52 -6.19 -6.20
N GLU A 138 -11.57 -4.86 -6.24
CA GLU A 138 -10.61 -4.01 -6.95
C GLU A 138 -9.22 -4.00 -6.30
N VAL A 139 -9.11 -4.14 -4.99
CA VAL A 139 -7.81 -4.36 -4.32
C VAL A 139 -7.18 -5.66 -4.81
N GLY A 140 -7.97 -6.69 -5.04
CA GLY A 140 -7.55 -7.95 -5.62
C GLY A 140 -6.66 -8.79 -4.69
N ASP A 141 -5.89 -9.68 -5.32
CA ASP A 141 -4.92 -10.51 -4.61
C ASP A 141 -3.66 -9.71 -4.24
N LEU A 142 -3.31 -9.70 -2.97
CA LEU A 142 -2.10 -9.06 -2.47
C LEU A 142 -0.81 -9.71 -2.99
N GLY A 143 -0.87 -10.96 -3.45
CA GLY A 143 0.27 -11.73 -3.89
C GLY A 143 1.26 -12.04 -2.76
N GLN A 144 2.44 -12.54 -3.15
CA GLN A 144 3.51 -12.85 -2.21
C GLN A 144 4.34 -11.60 -1.88
N VAL A 145 4.70 -11.48 -0.62
CA VAL A 145 5.65 -10.46 -0.15
C VAL A 145 7.05 -10.83 -0.69
N PRO A 146 7.74 -9.92 -1.41
CA PRO A 146 9.08 -10.18 -1.89
C PRO A 146 10.08 -10.27 -0.73
N ASP A 147 11.03 -11.20 -0.84
CA ASP A 147 12.16 -11.28 0.07
C ASP A 147 13.24 -10.27 -0.35
N THR A 148 13.68 -9.43 0.59
CA THR A 148 14.66 -8.35 0.35
C THR A 148 16.00 -8.67 1.02
N TYR A 149 17.10 -8.23 0.41
CA TYR A 149 18.43 -8.33 0.99
C TYR A 149 18.65 -7.24 2.06
N TYR A 150 18.21 -6.01 1.78
CA TYR A 150 18.28 -4.89 2.70
C TYR A 150 16.99 -4.74 3.51
N ASP A 151 17.12 -4.18 4.72
CA ASP A 151 15.97 -3.90 5.58
C ASP A 151 15.15 -2.70 5.08
N THR A 152 15.81 -1.73 4.43
CA THR A 152 15.18 -0.50 3.95
C THR A 152 15.49 -0.20 2.48
N ILE A 153 14.60 0.52 1.83
CA ILE A 153 14.81 0.99 0.46
C ILE A 153 15.97 1.98 0.37
N ASP A 154 16.23 2.76 1.43
CA ASP A 154 17.32 3.74 1.48
C ASP A 154 18.67 3.04 1.43
N GLU A 155 18.82 1.87 2.08
CA GLU A 155 20.03 1.06 1.98
C GLU A 155 20.28 0.57 0.55
N ALA A 156 19.24 0.17 -0.16
CA ALA A 156 19.33 -0.22 -1.57
C ALA A 156 19.73 0.97 -2.47
N TYR A 157 19.19 2.17 -2.22
CA TYR A 157 19.60 3.40 -2.93
C TYR A 157 21.03 3.80 -2.59
N ASN A 158 21.46 3.69 -1.34
CA ASN A 158 22.84 3.97 -0.92
C ASN A 158 23.83 2.99 -1.58
N HIS A 159 23.46 1.72 -1.66
CA HIS A 159 24.25 0.72 -2.40
C HIS A 159 24.41 1.12 -3.89
N LYS A 160 23.31 1.46 -4.56
CA LYS A 160 23.33 1.95 -5.93
C LYS A 160 24.23 3.17 -6.11
N GLY A 161 24.11 4.14 -5.21
CA GLY A 161 24.94 5.35 -5.23
C GLY A 161 26.42 5.04 -5.06
N SER A 162 26.77 4.18 -4.10
CA SER A 162 28.15 3.75 -3.86
C SER A 162 28.76 3.03 -5.06
N LEU A 163 28.00 2.15 -5.71
CA LEU A 163 28.45 1.46 -6.93
C LEU A 163 28.71 2.46 -8.06
N GLN A 164 27.80 3.40 -8.30
CA GLN A 164 27.96 4.44 -9.32
C GLN A 164 29.17 5.34 -9.04
N ASP A 165 29.42 5.69 -7.78
CA ASP A 165 30.57 6.50 -7.38
C ASP A 165 31.89 5.77 -7.62
N LEU A 166 31.96 4.47 -7.28
CA LEU A 166 33.16 3.65 -7.55
C LEU A 166 33.43 3.50 -9.04
N ILE A 167 32.40 3.26 -9.86
CA ILE A 167 32.55 3.18 -11.32
C ILE A 167 33.09 4.52 -11.86
N ARG A 168 32.56 5.65 -11.41
CA ARG A 168 33.04 6.96 -11.82
C ARG A 168 34.49 7.22 -11.40
N GLN A 169 34.86 6.79 -10.18
CA GLN A 169 36.26 6.93 -9.69
C GLN A 169 37.22 6.03 -10.50
N LEU A 170 36.79 4.83 -10.83
CA LEU A 170 37.57 3.93 -11.72
C LEU A 170 37.82 4.58 -13.08
N GLU A 171 36.75 5.06 -13.75
CA GLU A 171 36.87 5.72 -15.05
C GLU A 171 37.79 6.95 -15.00
N GLN A 172 37.69 7.77 -13.94
CA GLN A 172 38.57 8.93 -13.75
C GLN A 172 40.00 8.52 -13.51
N THR A 173 40.26 7.44 -12.80
CA THR A 173 41.62 6.93 -12.54
C THR A 173 42.24 6.32 -13.79
N GLU A 174 41.48 5.58 -14.58
CA GLU A 174 41.92 5.06 -15.86
C GLU A 174 42.34 6.14 -16.88
N LYS A 175 41.61 7.28 -16.87
CA LYS A 175 41.88 8.42 -17.76
C LYS A 175 43.02 9.32 -17.30
N LYS A 176 43.58 9.14 -16.07
CA LYS A 176 44.74 9.91 -15.64
C LYS A 176 45.96 9.59 -16.49
N GLU A 177 46.60 10.63 -16.97
CA GLU A 177 47.86 10.54 -17.77
C GLU A 177 49.09 10.66 -16.88
N ASP A 178 50.17 10.00 -17.28
CA ASP A 178 51.46 10.08 -16.60
C ASP A 178 52.19 11.33 -17.06
N THR A 179 52.12 12.38 -16.25
CA THR A 179 52.83 13.67 -16.57
C THR A 179 54.34 13.55 -16.52
N TYR A 180 54.92 12.49 -15.94
CA TYR A 180 56.37 12.28 -15.93
C TYR A 180 56.84 11.62 -17.22
N ALA A 181 56.03 10.77 -17.83
CA ALA A 181 56.34 10.12 -19.12
C ALA A 181 56.45 11.11 -20.25
N GLU A 182 55.70 12.23 -20.20
CA GLU A 182 55.78 13.31 -21.21
C GLU A 182 57.08 14.14 -21.12
N GLN A 183 57.80 14.05 -20.00
CA GLN A 183 59.00 14.82 -19.70
C GLN A 183 60.28 14.00 -19.94
N ILE A 184 60.21 12.72 -20.27
CA ILE A 184 61.29 11.80 -20.59
C ILE A 184 61.62 11.89 -22.08
#